data_6458e80bd3cb7fe9267dc6263a1217ad
#
_entry.id   6458e80bd3cb7fe9267dc6263a1217ad
#
_cell.length_a   1.000
_cell.length_b   1.000
_cell.length_c   1.000
_cell.angle_alpha   90.00
_cell.angle_beta   90.00
_cell.angle_gamma   90.00
#
_symmetry.space_group_name_H-M   'P 1'
#
loop_
_entity.id
_entity.type
_entity.pdbx_description
1 polymer ?
#
loop_
_entity_poly.entity_id
_entity_poly.type
_entity_poly.pdbx_seq_one_letter_code
_entity_poly.pdbx_strand_id
1 'polypeptide(L)'
;MGQGQPVIARRAVLASAAALALPACEGKREITGALLGASTGRGHLLRDLRAIRDAAQPPTSKQTRVVIAGGGVAGLAAARALRQLGIEDFVMLELEDAAGGNSRGGEIAGIACPLGAHYLPVPGDTAREVQHFLEEAGLRKRVSGRWVYDERYLCHAPQERLFFSGAWQDGLLPLQDVGAATLAQYERFSRLVARAQQQGAYTMPVAVTPPSAAHLGLDAMTFDAWLVRERLDDAHLRWYLDYCCRDDYGTGLHTVSAWAGIHYFASRHGFHAPGSQADTASASEEEHGVLTWPEGNAWLTRKLGDGLGERLRPGHVVTRIREGRHGVTVDAYDAGARTTQRWQAQHCIVALPIFVAERTIESPPALLADRARVMRYAPWAVVNMHLREPLRDRPGAAPSWDNVVYGSRGLGYVDARHQSLDPRPGPTVLSWYAPLAEGERALLLSRSWADWLHVAQAELAQAHPDLRERVTRVEVARYGHAMAIPAPGTLARTAAGLPHSSRLSYAHSDWAGYSVFEEAFTAGHRAAMRVA
;
A
#
# COMPACT_ATOMS: atom_id res chain seq x y z
N MET A 1 -43.28 19.11 81.75
CA MET A 1 -42.76 17.97 81.01
C MET A 1 -42.42 18.46 79.56
N GLY A 2 -41.20 18.91 79.31
CA GLY A 2 -40.80 19.44 78.05
C GLY A 2 -39.84 18.46 77.41
N GLN A 3 -40.17 18.03 76.20
CA GLN A 3 -39.24 17.22 75.36
C GLN A 3 -38.36 18.15 74.51
N GLY A 4 -37.06 18.13 74.77
CA GLY A 4 -36.06 18.83 73.94
C GLY A 4 -35.72 18.00 72.72
N GLN A 5 -35.83 18.63 71.56
CA GLN A 5 -35.26 18.09 70.29
C GLN A 5 -33.79 18.41 70.23
N PRO A 6 -32.92 17.52 69.67
CA PRO A 6 -31.53 17.81 69.56
C PRO A 6 -31.27 18.68 68.29
N VAL A 7 -30.59 19.79 68.48
CA VAL A 7 -30.06 20.67 67.40
C VAL A 7 -28.85 20.03 66.80
N ILE A 8 -28.99 19.50 65.58
CA ILE A 8 -27.84 18.99 64.76
C ILE A 8 -27.06 20.21 64.24
N ALA A 9 -25.86 20.34 64.71
CA ALA A 9 -24.96 21.47 64.36
C ALA A 9 -24.60 21.49 62.85
N ARG A 10 -25.01 22.55 62.18
CA ARG A 10 -24.72 22.83 60.72
C ARG A 10 -23.25 22.79 60.35
N ARG A 11 -22.32 22.72 61.28
CA ARG A 11 -20.87 22.63 61.02
C ARG A 11 -20.36 21.23 60.65
N ALA A 12 -21.07 20.15 60.96
CA ALA A 12 -20.69 18.78 60.64
C ALA A 12 -21.04 18.39 59.19
N VAL A 13 -22.01 19.05 58.54
CA VAL A 13 -22.42 18.76 57.15
C VAL A 13 -21.48 19.40 56.11
N LEU A 14 -20.84 20.51 56.46
CA LEU A 14 -19.89 21.17 55.55
C LEU A 14 -18.50 20.51 55.52
N ALA A 15 -18.12 19.76 56.54
CA ALA A 15 -16.85 19.01 56.53
C ALA A 15 -16.92 17.70 55.72
N SER A 16 -18.12 17.12 55.55
CA SER A 16 -18.32 15.89 54.76
C SER A 16 -18.46 16.14 53.25
N ALA A 17 -18.76 17.36 52.81
CA ALA A 17 -18.87 17.71 51.39
C ALA A 17 -17.51 18.12 50.74
N ALA A 18 -16.50 18.44 51.56
CA ALA A 18 -15.17 18.80 51.05
C ALA A 18 -14.25 17.60 50.77
N ALA A 19 -14.64 16.39 51.17
CA ALA A 19 -13.83 15.18 50.96
C ALA A 19 -14.13 14.42 49.64
N LEU A 20 -15.08 14.91 48.80
CA LEU A 20 -15.49 14.25 47.55
C LEU A 20 -15.04 14.98 46.28
N ALA A 21 -14.23 16.03 46.41
CA ALA A 21 -13.63 16.72 45.27
C ALA A 21 -12.09 16.58 45.28
N LEU A 22 -11.59 15.34 45.38
CA LEU A 22 -10.28 15.06 44.85
C LEU A 22 -10.43 15.01 43.32
N PRO A 23 -9.79 15.89 42.54
CA PRO A 23 -9.64 15.62 41.12
C PRO A 23 -8.93 14.29 41.07
N ALA A 24 -9.59 13.27 40.50
CA ALA A 24 -8.88 12.10 40.02
C ALA A 24 -7.82 12.65 39.09
N CYS A 25 -6.56 12.72 39.53
CA CYS A 25 -5.43 12.80 38.65
C CYS A 25 -5.57 11.56 37.77
N GLU A 26 -6.15 11.69 36.57
CA GLU A 26 -5.94 10.73 35.50
C GLU A 26 -4.43 10.71 35.30
N GLY A 27 -3.79 9.73 35.93
CA GLY A 27 -2.38 9.50 35.71
C GLY A 27 -2.17 9.47 34.21
N LYS A 28 -1.19 10.21 33.70
CA LYS A 28 -0.81 10.18 32.28
C LYS A 28 -0.72 8.71 31.90
N ARG A 29 -1.73 8.18 31.19
CA ARG A 29 -1.70 6.81 30.70
C ARG A 29 -0.52 6.69 29.77
N GLU A 30 0.35 5.75 30.07
CA GLU A 30 1.53 5.48 29.25
C GLU A 30 1.06 4.92 27.90
N ILE A 31 1.46 5.59 26.81
CA ILE A 31 1.23 5.07 25.46
C ILE A 31 2.20 3.93 25.24
N THR A 32 1.69 2.77 24.85
CA THR A 32 2.51 1.61 24.50
C THR A 32 2.73 1.54 22.98
N GLY A 33 3.79 0.88 22.53
CA GLY A 33 4.01 0.74 21.10
C GLY A 33 5.01 -0.33 20.70
N ALA A 34 4.99 -0.67 19.41
CA ALA A 34 5.87 -1.65 18.81
C ALA A 34 6.28 -1.26 17.39
N LEU A 35 7.43 -1.76 16.95
CA LEU A 35 7.88 -1.71 15.56
C LEU A 35 7.55 -3.04 14.90
N LEU A 36 6.81 -3.00 13.81
CA LEU A 36 6.34 -4.14 13.04
C LEU A 36 6.81 -4.06 11.58
N GLY A 37 6.25 -4.90 10.74
CA GLY A 37 6.40 -4.87 9.30
C GLY A 37 7.42 -5.89 8.80
N ALA A 38 8.15 -5.55 7.74
CA ALA A 38 9.10 -6.46 7.11
C ALA A 38 10.21 -6.87 8.08
N SER A 39 10.47 -8.18 8.17
CA SER A 39 11.54 -8.73 9.01
C SER A 39 12.92 -8.33 8.46
N THR A 40 13.46 -7.23 8.99
CA THR A 40 14.79 -6.75 8.60
C THR A 40 15.88 -7.77 8.87
N GLY A 41 15.77 -8.53 9.97
CA GLY A 41 16.69 -9.61 10.30
C GLY A 41 16.74 -10.69 9.21
N ARG A 42 15.58 -11.21 8.79
CA ARG A 42 15.49 -12.21 7.71
C ARG A 42 15.89 -11.62 6.36
N GLY A 43 15.43 -10.43 6.01
CA GLY A 43 15.79 -9.77 4.76
C GLY A 43 17.29 -9.48 4.65
N HIS A 44 17.94 -9.11 5.75
CA HIS A 44 19.37 -8.83 5.78
C HIS A 44 20.25 -10.09 5.77
N LEU A 45 19.70 -11.29 6.04
CA LEU A 45 20.43 -12.54 5.81
C LEU A 45 20.96 -12.65 4.37
N LEU A 46 20.25 -12.05 3.41
CA LEU A 46 20.67 -12.03 2.00
C LEU A 46 21.92 -11.15 1.73
N ARG A 47 22.37 -10.35 2.70
CA ARG A 47 23.64 -9.58 2.60
C ARG A 47 24.86 -10.45 2.84
N ASP A 48 24.71 -11.49 3.65
CA ASP A 48 25.79 -12.42 3.97
C ASP A 48 25.41 -13.86 3.60
N LEU A 49 25.10 -14.07 2.33
CA LEU A 49 24.74 -15.39 1.79
C LEU A 49 25.85 -16.42 1.94
N ARG A 50 27.13 -15.99 2.00
CA ARG A 50 28.27 -16.90 2.18
C ARG A 50 28.22 -17.52 3.57
N ALA A 51 28.06 -16.70 4.62
CA ALA A 51 27.98 -17.21 5.99
C ALA A 51 26.85 -18.23 6.18
N ILE A 52 25.68 -18.00 5.55
CA ILE A 52 24.56 -18.95 5.61
C ILE A 52 24.88 -20.23 4.83
N ARG A 53 25.50 -20.13 3.65
CA ARG A 53 25.84 -21.29 2.83
C ARG A 53 26.94 -22.15 3.44
N ASP A 54 27.92 -21.51 4.08
CA ASP A 54 29.08 -22.18 4.68
C ASP A 54 28.76 -22.78 6.05
N ALA A 55 27.83 -22.20 6.81
CA ALA A 55 27.37 -22.70 8.11
C ALA A 55 26.32 -23.82 8.01
N ALA A 56 25.73 -24.03 6.83
CA ALA A 56 24.64 -24.99 6.66
C ALA A 56 25.15 -26.41 6.53
N GLN A 57 24.59 -27.33 7.34
CA GLN A 57 24.62 -28.76 7.06
C GLN A 57 24.09 -29.05 5.65
N PRO A 58 24.48 -30.18 5.02
CA PRO A 58 23.93 -30.55 3.72
C PRO A 58 22.40 -30.44 3.75
N PRO A 59 21.78 -29.65 2.84
CA PRO A 59 20.35 -29.38 2.89
C PRO A 59 19.54 -30.66 2.68
N THR A 60 18.47 -30.83 3.46
CA THR A 60 17.47 -31.87 3.16
C THR A 60 16.84 -31.58 1.80
N SER A 61 16.85 -32.58 0.91
CA SER A 61 16.32 -32.42 -0.44
C SER A 61 14.84 -32.81 -0.48
N LYS A 62 14.04 -31.96 -1.07
CA LYS A 62 12.59 -32.15 -1.35
C LYS A 62 12.36 -32.01 -2.85
N GLN A 63 11.28 -32.60 -3.35
CA GLN A 63 10.89 -32.50 -4.76
C GLN A 63 9.52 -31.89 -4.88
N THR A 64 9.29 -31.15 -5.96
CA THR A 64 8.00 -30.61 -6.35
C THR A 64 8.03 -30.24 -7.85
N ARG A 65 6.89 -30.12 -8.49
CA ARG A 65 6.84 -29.67 -9.89
C ARG A 65 7.21 -28.20 -10.02
N VAL A 66 6.72 -27.33 -9.14
CA VAL A 66 6.93 -25.88 -9.22
C VAL A 66 7.31 -25.30 -7.85
N VAL A 67 8.33 -24.45 -7.81
CA VAL A 67 8.62 -23.59 -6.66
C VAL A 67 8.18 -22.16 -6.99
N ILE A 68 7.40 -21.55 -6.11
CA ILE A 68 7.10 -20.13 -6.12
C ILE A 68 7.99 -19.46 -5.07
N ALA A 69 8.92 -18.63 -5.49
CA ALA A 69 9.81 -17.88 -4.61
C ALA A 69 9.20 -16.50 -4.33
N GLY A 70 8.68 -16.29 -3.12
CA GLY A 70 7.99 -15.09 -2.66
C GLY A 70 6.46 -15.26 -2.61
N GLY A 71 5.86 -14.93 -1.46
CA GLY A 71 4.42 -15.02 -1.17
C GLY A 71 3.70 -13.67 -1.16
N GLY A 72 4.21 -12.65 -1.89
CA GLY A 72 3.48 -11.42 -2.15
C GLY A 72 2.32 -11.63 -3.12
N VAL A 73 1.63 -10.54 -3.52
CA VAL A 73 0.47 -10.59 -4.44
C VAL A 73 0.80 -11.37 -5.71
N ALA A 74 1.98 -11.16 -6.31
CA ALA A 74 2.41 -11.87 -7.52
C ALA A 74 2.55 -13.38 -7.29
N GLY A 75 3.17 -13.82 -6.19
CA GLY A 75 3.28 -15.23 -5.85
C GLY A 75 1.93 -15.88 -5.58
N LEU A 76 1.06 -15.21 -4.83
CA LEU A 76 -0.30 -15.68 -4.53
C LEU A 76 -1.16 -15.77 -5.80
N ALA A 77 -1.08 -14.79 -6.70
CA ALA A 77 -1.75 -14.84 -8.00
C ALA A 77 -1.23 -15.99 -8.88
N ALA A 78 0.08 -16.25 -8.84
CA ALA A 78 0.68 -17.40 -9.53
C ALA A 78 0.16 -18.73 -8.96
N ALA A 79 0.08 -18.87 -7.64
CA ALA A 79 -0.47 -20.07 -7.00
C ALA A 79 -1.94 -20.31 -7.37
N ARG A 80 -2.76 -19.24 -7.41
CA ARG A 80 -4.14 -19.31 -7.89
C ARG A 80 -4.18 -19.81 -9.33
N ALA A 81 -3.38 -19.23 -10.23
CA ALA A 81 -3.37 -19.61 -11.64
C ALA A 81 -2.88 -21.06 -11.85
N LEU A 82 -1.86 -21.53 -11.12
CA LEU A 82 -1.45 -22.94 -11.15
C LEU A 82 -2.59 -23.88 -10.77
N ARG A 83 -3.35 -23.57 -9.71
CA ARG A 83 -4.51 -24.37 -9.29
C ARG A 83 -5.62 -24.38 -10.35
N GLN A 84 -5.87 -23.24 -11.01
CA GLN A 84 -6.82 -23.18 -12.13
C GLN A 84 -6.38 -24.04 -13.33
N LEU A 85 -5.09 -24.24 -13.52
CA LEU A 85 -4.50 -25.15 -14.52
C LEU A 85 -4.45 -26.62 -14.04
N GLY A 86 -4.95 -26.94 -12.85
CA GLY A 86 -4.89 -28.29 -12.27
C GLY A 86 -3.49 -28.68 -11.77
N ILE A 87 -2.57 -27.73 -11.62
CA ILE A 87 -1.22 -27.97 -11.12
C ILE A 87 -1.24 -27.76 -9.59
N GLU A 88 -1.36 -28.86 -8.84
CA GLU A 88 -1.43 -28.86 -7.38
C GLU A 88 -0.07 -29.16 -6.71
N ASP A 89 0.89 -29.74 -7.46
CA ASP A 89 2.24 -30.04 -6.98
C ASP A 89 3.14 -28.80 -7.11
N PHE A 90 3.02 -27.90 -6.13
CA PHE A 90 3.88 -26.74 -5.98
C PHE A 90 4.09 -26.38 -4.51
N VAL A 91 5.15 -25.62 -4.25
CA VAL A 91 5.44 -25.01 -2.96
C VAL A 91 5.70 -23.52 -3.12
N MET A 92 5.16 -22.71 -2.21
CA MET A 92 5.43 -21.28 -2.09
C MET A 92 6.32 -21.01 -0.88
N LEU A 93 7.45 -20.38 -1.08
CA LEU A 93 8.42 -20.02 -0.06
C LEU A 93 8.31 -18.53 0.27
N GLU A 94 7.92 -18.20 1.51
CA GLU A 94 7.70 -16.83 1.97
C GLU A 94 8.65 -16.49 3.13
N LEU A 95 9.33 -15.36 3.03
CA LEU A 95 10.29 -14.89 4.03
C LEU A 95 9.62 -14.55 5.37
N GLU A 96 8.46 -13.91 5.31
CA GLU A 96 7.72 -13.46 6.49
C GLU A 96 6.94 -14.61 7.16
N ASP A 97 6.31 -14.33 8.30
CA ASP A 97 5.47 -15.30 9.01
C ASP A 97 4.08 -15.49 8.35
N ALA A 98 3.73 -14.62 7.40
CA ALA A 98 2.51 -14.71 6.60
C ALA A 98 2.75 -14.17 5.19
N ALA A 99 2.04 -14.73 4.22
CA ALA A 99 2.02 -14.22 2.85
C ALA A 99 1.30 -12.87 2.77
N GLY A 100 1.52 -12.14 1.67
CA GLY A 100 0.85 -10.87 1.38
C GLY A 100 1.81 -9.75 0.93
N GLY A 101 3.10 -9.85 1.20
CA GLY A 101 4.08 -8.81 0.82
C GLY A 101 3.73 -7.45 1.44
N ASN A 102 3.51 -6.43 0.62
CA ASN A 102 3.10 -5.10 1.06
C ASN A 102 1.57 -4.98 1.31
N SER A 103 0.79 -6.02 0.98
CA SER A 103 -0.67 -6.10 1.20
C SER A 103 -0.98 -6.91 2.45
N ARG A 104 -0.36 -6.56 3.59
CA ARG A 104 -0.58 -7.20 4.89
C ARG A 104 -1.43 -6.33 5.80
N GLY A 105 -2.17 -6.97 6.69
CA GLY A 105 -2.94 -6.34 7.76
C GLY A 105 -2.52 -6.84 9.13
N GLY A 106 -3.01 -6.19 10.13
CA GLY A 106 -2.83 -6.50 11.53
C GLY A 106 -4.07 -6.19 12.34
N GLU A 107 -3.94 -6.25 13.65
CA GLU A 107 -5.00 -5.96 14.59
C GLU A 107 -4.43 -5.27 15.84
N ILE A 108 -5.07 -4.20 16.28
CA ILE A 108 -4.72 -3.50 17.51
C ILE A 108 -5.95 -3.44 18.39
N ALA A 109 -5.87 -4.04 19.57
CA ALA A 109 -6.96 -4.07 20.55
C ALA A 109 -8.30 -4.59 19.98
N GLY A 110 -8.26 -5.62 19.12
CA GLY A 110 -9.45 -6.20 18.48
C GLY A 110 -9.95 -5.43 17.24
N ILE A 111 -9.24 -4.40 16.80
CA ILE A 111 -9.60 -3.62 15.62
C ILE A 111 -8.61 -3.93 14.50
N ALA A 112 -9.12 -4.49 13.40
CA ALA A 112 -8.34 -4.76 12.21
C ALA A 112 -7.84 -3.44 11.58
N CYS A 113 -6.60 -3.44 11.08
CA CYS A 113 -6.00 -2.29 10.44
C CYS A 113 -4.99 -2.71 9.36
N PRO A 114 -4.74 -1.87 8.34
CA PRO A 114 -3.74 -2.15 7.33
C PRO A 114 -2.32 -1.99 7.91
N LEU A 115 -1.41 -2.88 7.51
CA LEU A 115 0.02 -2.69 7.77
C LEU A 115 0.77 -2.16 6.54
N GLY A 116 0.11 -2.04 5.40
CA GLY A 116 0.67 -1.57 4.14
C GLY A 116 -0.43 -1.07 3.20
N ALA A 117 -0.51 -1.62 1.98
CA ALA A 117 -1.54 -1.25 1.00
C ALA A 117 -2.95 -1.43 1.58
N HIS A 118 -3.82 -0.42 1.40
CA HIS A 118 -5.07 -0.33 2.14
C HIS A 118 -6.32 -0.20 1.26
N TYR A 119 -6.18 -0.05 -0.06
CA TYR A 119 -7.30 0.02 -0.99
C TYR A 119 -6.95 -0.59 -2.35
N LEU A 120 -7.99 -0.85 -3.13
CA LEU A 120 -7.88 -1.21 -4.54
C LEU A 120 -8.88 -0.33 -5.32
N PRO A 121 -8.45 0.56 -6.22
CA PRO A 121 -9.36 1.21 -7.15
C PRO A 121 -10.15 0.16 -7.92
N VAL A 122 -11.41 0.44 -8.26
CA VAL A 122 -12.20 -0.45 -9.12
C VAL A 122 -11.40 -0.70 -10.39
N PRO A 123 -11.02 -1.97 -10.68
CA PRO A 123 -10.12 -2.26 -11.80
C PRO A 123 -10.78 -2.00 -13.14
N GLY A 124 -10.10 -1.25 -14.01
CA GLY A 124 -10.55 -0.99 -15.36
C GLY A 124 -10.54 -2.25 -16.25
N ASP A 125 -11.08 -2.13 -17.47
CA ASP A 125 -11.31 -3.26 -18.41
C ASP A 125 -10.04 -4.00 -18.82
N THR A 126 -8.88 -3.40 -18.67
CA THR A 126 -7.60 -4.02 -19.02
C THR A 126 -7.05 -4.92 -17.91
N ALA A 127 -7.53 -4.81 -16.68
CA ALA A 127 -7.14 -5.65 -15.54
C ALA A 127 -7.99 -6.92 -15.41
N ARG A 128 -8.16 -7.66 -16.51
CA ARG A 128 -9.08 -8.80 -16.62
C ARG A 128 -8.85 -9.88 -15.58
N GLU A 129 -7.61 -10.23 -15.32
CA GLU A 129 -7.24 -11.27 -14.37
C GLU A 129 -7.65 -10.88 -12.93
N VAL A 130 -7.50 -9.60 -12.59
CA VAL A 130 -7.95 -9.05 -11.28
C VAL A 130 -9.48 -9.07 -11.23
N GLN A 131 -10.14 -8.62 -12.29
CA GLN A 131 -11.61 -8.64 -12.38
C GLN A 131 -12.18 -10.05 -12.18
N HIS A 132 -11.61 -11.10 -12.80
CA HIS A 132 -12.02 -12.49 -12.58
C HIS A 132 -11.79 -12.93 -11.12
N PHE A 133 -10.69 -12.52 -10.50
CA PHE A 133 -10.47 -12.81 -9.10
C PHE A 133 -11.53 -12.16 -8.20
N LEU A 134 -11.91 -10.91 -8.48
CA LEU A 134 -12.96 -10.24 -7.72
C LEU A 134 -14.34 -10.90 -7.88
N GLU A 135 -14.64 -11.50 -9.06
CA GLU A 135 -15.83 -12.33 -9.26
C GLU A 135 -15.79 -13.60 -8.39
N GLU A 136 -14.69 -14.33 -8.43
CA GLU A 136 -14.49 -15.55 -7.62
C GLU A 136 -14.56 -15.25 -6.12
N ALA A 137 -14.03 -14.09 -5.70
CA ALA A 137 -14.07 -13.63 -4.32
C ALA A 137 -15.45 -13.10 -3.88
N GLY A 138 -16.42 -13.01 -4.82
CA GLY A 138 -17.78 -12.52 -4.56
C GLY A 138 -17.88 -11.02 -4.40
N LEU A 139 -16.86 -10.26 -4.80
CA LEU A 139 -16.82 -8.80 -4.69
C LEU A 139 -17.53 -8.09 -5.84
N ARG A 140 -17.72 -8.76 -6.97
CA ARG A 140 -18.51 -8.25 -8.08
C ARG A 140 -19.32 -9.36 -8.73
N LYS A 141 -20.47 -9.00 -9.28
CA LYS A 141 -21.38 -9.93 -9.99
C LYS A 141 -22.08 -9.22 -11.14
N ARG A 142 -22.62 -9.98 -12.07
CA ARG A 142 -23.49 -9.43 -13.12
C ARG A 142 -24.93 -9.34 -12.66
N VAL A 143 -25.51 -8.14 -12.76
CA VAL A 143 -26.93 -7.87 -12.48
C VAL A 143 -27.51 -7.15 -13.70
N SER A 144 -28.51 -7.73 -14.35
CA SER A 144 -29.15 -7.17 -15.57
C SER A 144 -28.15 -6.77 -16.66
N GLY A 145 -27.09 -7.57 -16.83
CA GLY A 145 -26.05 -7.34 -17.84
C GLY A 145 -24.94 -6.35 -17.47
N ARG A 146 -25.06 -5.66 -16.35
CA ARG A 146 -24.05 -4.72 -15.82
C ARG A 146 -23.24 -5.38 -14.69
N TRP A 147 -21.98 -4.97 -14.56
CA TRP A 147 -21.16 -5.33 -13.42
C TRP A 147 -21.54 -4.47 -12.22
N VAL A 148 -21.77 -5.09 -11.09
CA VAL A 148 -22.12 -4.45 -9.81
C VAL A 148 -21.16 -4.98 -8.76
N TYR A 149 -20.52 -4.07 -8.04
CA TYR A 149 -19.67 -4.37 -6.90
C TYR A 149 -20.49 -4.50 -5.61
N ASP A 150 -20.00 -5.27 -4.66
CA ASP A 150 -20.63 -5.39 -3.35
C ASP A 150 -20.41 -4.11 -2.56
N GLU A 151 -21.49 -3.35 -2.33
CA GLU A 151 -21.49 -2.06 -1.62
C GLU A 151 -20.81 -2.12 -0.24
N ARG A 152 -20.79 -3.27 0.41
CA ARG A 152 -20.11 -3.45 1.70
C ARG A 152 -18.59 -3.25 1.63
N TYR A 153 -18.02 -3.36 0.43
CA TYR A 153 -16.59 -3.24 0.16
C TYR A 153 -16.23 -2.03 -0.71
N LEU A 154 -17.21 -1.38 -1.32
CA LEU A 154 -17.00 -0.03 -1.85
C LEU A 154 -16.82 0.93 -0.67
N CYS A 155 -15.90 1.87 -0.81
CA CYS A 155 -15.63 2.84 0.23
C CYS A 155 -16.91 3.61 0.58
N HIS A 156 -17.29 3.59 1.86
CA HIS A 156 -18.48 4.31 2.31
C HIS A 156 -18.26 5.81 2.19
N ALA A 157 -19.31 6.54 1.83
CA ALA A 157 -19.27 8.01 1.81
C ALA A 157 -19.28 8.60 3.24
N PRO A 158 -18.52 9.70 3.47
CA PRO A 158 -17.61 10.36 2.55
C PRO A 158 -16.28 9.62 2.42
N GLN A 159 -15.73 9.60 1.20
CA GLN A 159 -14.51 8.86 0.91
C GLN A 159 -13.25 9.59 1.37
N GLU A 160 -13.11 10.87 1.02
CA GLU A 160 -11.90 11.64 1.28
C GLU A 160 -12.18 13.10 1.62
N ARG A 161 -11.31 13.70 2.43
CA ARG A 161 -11.37 15.13 2.75
C ARG A 161 -9.97 15.73 2.96
N LEU A 162 -9.87 17.03 2.71
CA LEU A 162 -8.64 17.80 2.89
C LEU A 162 -8.81 18.85 3.98
N PHE A 163 -7.91 18.89 4.95
CA PHE A 163 -7.80 20.00 5.88
C PHE A 163 -6.98 21.11 5.24
N PHE A 164 -7.67 22.19 4.85
CA PHE A 164 -7.12 23.33 4.15
C PHE A 164 -7.67 24.64 4.71
N SER A 165 -6.86 25.68 4.85
CA SER A 165 -7.29 27.00 5.36
C SER A 165 -8.06 26.96 6.70
N GLY A 166 -7.73 25.97 7.57
CA GLY A 166 -8.31 25.85 8.93
C GLY A 166 -9.64 25.09 9.01
N ALA A 167 -10.16 24.55 7.92
CA ALA A 167 -11.39 23.75 7.87
C ALA A 167 -11.22 22.52 6.98
N TRP A 168 -12.13 21.55 7.13
CA TRP A 168 -12.21 20.40 6.24
C TRP A 168 -13.05 20.72 4.99
N GLN A 169 -12.56 20.38 3.82
CA GLN A 169 -13.28 20.38 2.56
C GLN A 169 -13.43 18.97 2.01
N ASP A 170 -14.49 18.70 1.23
CA ASP A 170 -14.65 17.44 0.50
C ASP A 170 -13.62 17.34 -0.62
N GLY A 171 -13.09 16.12 -0.84
CA GLY A 171 -12.06 15.85 -1.85
C GLY A 171 -10.68 16.40 -1.47
N LEU A 172 -9.66 16.01 -2.24
CA LEU A 172 -8.27 16.35 -1.95
C LEU A 172 -7.73 17.53 -2.77
N LEU A 173 -8.38 17.93 -3.85
CA LEU A 173 -7.97 19.09 -4.63
C LEU A 173 -8.31 20.37 -3.86
N PRO A 174 -7.36 21.28 -3.55
CA PRO A 174 -7.66 22.53 -2.85
C PRO A 174 -8.66 23.40 -3.62
N LEU A 175 -9.81 23.69 -3.02
CA LEU A 175 -10.88 24.47 -3.66
C LEU A 175 -11.31 25.68 -2.83
N GLN A 176 -11.16 25.61 -1.51
CA GLN A 176 -11.56 26.68 -0.61
C GLN A 176 -10.66 27.91 -0.80
N ASP A 177 -11.26 29.05 -1.06
CA ASP A 177 -10.60 30.35 -1.21
C ASP A 177 -9.51 30.43 -2.31
N VAL A 178 -9.58 29.53 -3.33
CA VAL A 178 -8.66 29.59 -4.46
C VAL A 178 -9.11 30.63 -5.50
N GLY A 179 -8.15 31.34 -6.12
CA GLY A 179 -8.43 32.38 -7.11
C GLY A 179 -8.70 31.82 -8.51
N ALA A 180 -9.22 32.69 -9.39
CA ALA A 180 -9.49 32.33 -10.80
C ALA A 180 -8.24 31.84 -11.56
N ALA A 181 -7.04 32.33 -11.20
CA ALA A 181 -5.79 31.88 -11.80
C ALA A 181 -5.51 30.39 -11.50
N THR A 182 -5.73 29.95 -10.26
CA THR A 182 -5.62 28.53 -9.85
C THR A 182 -6.62 27.66 -10.61
N LEU A 183 -7.89 28.07 -10.68
CA LEU A 183 -8.93 27.33 -11.42
C LEU A 183 -8.59 27.20 -12.90
N ALA A 184 -8.04 28.24 -13.53
CA ALA A 184 -7.60 28.19 -14.92
C ALA A 184 -6.46 27.16 -15.14
N GLN A 185 -5.56 26.99 -14.15
CA GLN A 185 -4.52 25.97 -14.23
C GLN A 185 -5.08 24.55 -14.02
N TYR A 186 -6.09 24.38 -13.15
CA TYR A 186 -6.82 23.11 -13.03
C TYR A 186 -7.46 22.69 -14.36
N GLU A 187 -8.20 23.63 -15.01
CA GLU A 187 -8.77 23.37 -16.33
C GLU A 187 -7.71 23.07 -17.39
N ARG A 188 -6.58 23.79 -17.37
CA ARG A 188 -5.49 23.54 -18.30
C ARG A 188 -4.93 22.13 -18.11
N PHE A 189 -4.67 21.70 -16.86
CA PHE A 189 -4.18 20.36 -16.57
C PHE A 189 -5.19 19.29 -16.99
N SER A 190 -6.50 19.49 -16.73
CA SER A 190 -7.58 18.60 -17.19
C SER A 190 -7.53 18.39 -18.70
N ARG A 191 -7.42 19.47 -19.48
CA ARG A 191 -7.30 19.38 -20.95
C ARG A 191 -6.06 18.65 -21.42
N LEU A 192 -4.93 18.78 -20.70
CA LEU A 192 -3.69 18.08 -21.04
C LEU A 192 -3.80 16.57 -20.77
N VAL A 193 -4.41 16.17 -19.66
CA VAL A 193 -4.69 14.75 -19.35
C VAL A 193 -5.64 14.15 -20.39
N ALA A 194 -6.75 14.82 -20.70
CA ALA A 194 -7.70 14.37 -21.73
C ALA A 194 -7.05 14.23 -23.11
N ARG A 195 -6.16 15.17 -23.48
CA ARG A 195 -5.37 15.07 -24.72
C ARG A 195 -4.45 13.86 -24.71
N ALA A 196 -3.78 13.59 -23.57
CA ALA A 196 -2.92 12.43 -23.42
C ALA A 196 -3.69 11.12 -23.63
N GLN A 197 -4.88 11.00 -23.03
CA GLN A 197 -5.80 9.85 -23.22
C GLN A 197 -6.20 9.67 -24.69
N GLN A 198 -6.40 10.77 -25.45
CA GLN A 198 -6.73 10.71 -26.87
C GLN A 198 -5.51 10.32 -27.75
N GLN A 199 -4.29 10.67 -27.34
CA GLN A 199 -3.06 10.44 -28.09
C GLN A 199 -2.45 9.04 -27.86
N GLY A 200 -2.87 8.33 -26.83
CA GLY A 200 -2.35 7.01 -26.53
C GLY A 200 -3.12 6.31 -25.41
N ALA A 201 -3.11 4.99 -25.45
CA ALA A 201 -3.76 4.20 -24.40
C ALA A 201 -2.88 4.14 -23.14
N TYR A 202 -3.45 4.60 -22.04
CA TYR A 202 -2.88 4.43 -20.70
C TYR A 202 -3.58 3.26 -20.02
N THR A 203 -2.90 2.15 -19.90
CA THR A 203 -3.50 0.91 -19.36
C THR A 203 -2.89 0.52 -18.02
N MET A 204 -3.69 -0.12 -17.19
CA MET A 204 -3.27 -0.81 -16.00
C MET A 204 -3.81 -2.24 -16.08
N PRO A 205 -2.96 -3.25 -16.25
CA PRO A 205 -1.48 -3.23 -16.27
C PRO A 205 -0.84 -2.54 -17.50
N VAL A 206 0.33 -1.93 -17.28
CA VAL A 206 1.09 -1.21 -18.32
C VAL A 206 1.48 -2.10 -19.51
N ALA A 207 1.83 -3.36 -19.23
CA ALA A 207 2.24 -4.32 -20.26
C ALA A 207 1.12 -4.77 -21.22
N VAL A 208 -0.11 -4.26 -21.06
CA VAL A 208 -1.23 -4.52 -21.98
C VAL A 208 -1.05 -3.73 -23.27
N THR A 209 -0.51 -2.52 -23.19
CA THR A 209 -0.32 -1.65 -24.36
C THR A 209 1.15 -1.26 -24.52
N PRO A 210 1.77 -1.54 -25.68
CA PRO A 210 3.13 -1.08 -25.96
C PRO A 210 3.23 0.46 -25.89
N PRO A 211 4.33 1.02 -25.34
CA PRO A 211 4.49 2.45 -25.25
C PRO A 211 4.62 3.10 -26.63
N SER A 212 3.90 4.20 -26.86
CA SER A 212 4.03 5.03 -28.05
C SER A 212 5.25 5.96 -27.97
N ALA A 213 5.61 6.60 -29.09
CA ALA A 213 6.64 7.65 -29.09
C ALA A 213 6.29 8.82 -28.16
N ALA A 214 4.99 9.17 -28.04
CA ALA A 214 4.53 10.20 -27.10
C ALA A 214 4.76 9.77 -25.64
N HIS A 215 4.46 8.52 -25.29
CA HIS A 215 4.72 7.96 -23.95
C HIS A 215 6.22 8.00 -23.63
N LEU A 216 7.09 7.60 -24.56
CA LEU A 216 8.54 7.64 -24.36
C LEU A 216 9.07 9.07 -24.24
N GLY A 217 8.48 10.02 -24.95
CA GLY A 217 8.80 11.44 -24.81
C GLY A 217 8.46 12.00 -23.41
N LEU A 218 7.34 11.58 -22.82
CA LEU A 218 6.99 11.90 -21.45
C LEU A 218 7.88 11.15 -20.43
N ASP A 219 8.22 9.89 -20.70
CA ASP A 219 9.10 9.11 -19.84
C ASP A 219 10.54 9.65 -19.76
N ALA A 220 10.97 10.45 -20.74
CA ALA A 220 12.32 11.00 -20.79
C ALA A 220 12.61 12.14 -19.81
N MET A 221 11.60 12.72 -19.17
CA MET A 221 11.73 13.86 -18.26
C MET A 221 10.96 13.66 -16.96
N THR A 222 11.30 14.42 -15.90
CA THR A 222 10.52 14.44 -14.65
C THR A 222 9.17 15.11 -14.85
N PHE A 223 8.22 14.77 -14.00
CA PHE A 223 6.90 15.41 -14.02
C PHE A 223 7.02 16.90 -13.71
N ASP A 224 7.89 17.27 -12.79
CA ASP A 224 8.19 18.67 -12.51
C ASP A 224 8.67 19.44 -13.74
N ALA A 225 9.66 18.92 -14.48
CA ALA A 225 10.15 19.53 -15.71
C ALA A 225 9.04 19.66 -16.78
N TRP A 226 8.16 18.68 -16.87
CA TRP A 226 7.00 18.73 -17.75
C TRP A 226 6.01 19.81 -17.34
N LEU A 227 5.69 19.94 -16.03
CA LEU A 227 4.81 20.99 -15.52
C LEU A 227 5.36 22.39 -15.81
N VAL A 228 6.66 22.58 -15.65
CA VAL A 228 7.34 23.85 -16.02
C VAL A 228 7.18 24.13 -17.51
N ARG A 229 7.44 23.13 -18.37
CA ARG A 229 7.26 23.25 -19.82
C ARG A 229 5.82 23.62 -20.20
N GLU A 230 4.84 23.05 -19.53
CA GLU A 230 3.42 23.34 -19.75
C GLU A 230 2.94 24.60 -19.02
N ARG A 231 3.83 25.37 -18.35
CA ARG A 231 3.50 26.57 -17.56
C ARG A 231 2.41 26.34 -16.51
N LEU A 232 2.55 25.23 -15.79
CA LEU A 232 1.72 24.83 -14.67
C LEU A 232 2.51 25.09 -13.38
N ASP A 233 2.42 26.30 -12.86
CA ASP A 233 3.21 26.80 -11.74
C ASP A 233 2.39 27.11 -10.49
N ASP A 234 1.07 26.93 -10.53
CA ASP A 234 0.20 27.15 -9.39
C ASP A 234 0.55 26.24 -8.22
N ALA A 235 0.69 26.82 -7.04
CA ALA A 235 1.19 26.11 -5.87
C ALA A 235 0.21 25.02 -5.38
N HIS A 236 -1.12 25.24 -5.50
CA HIS A 236 -2.13 24.28 -5.06
C HIS A 236 -2.22 23.09 -6.01
N LEU A 237 -2.19 23.35 -7.33
CA LEU A 237 -2.13 22.29 -8.33
C LEU A 237 -0.89 21.43 -8.13
N ARG A 238 0.29 22.07 -7.99
CA ARG A 238 1.56 21.36 -7.82
C ARG A 238 1.61 20.54 -6.54
N TRP A 239 1.07 21.06 -5.43
CA TRP A 239 0.94 20.32 -4.19
C TRP A 239 0.08 19.06 -4.38
N TYR A 240 -1.09 19.19 -5.03
CA TYR A 240 -1.98 18.06 -5.28
C TYR A 240 -1.32 16.99 -6.18
N LEU A 241 -0.67 17.40 -7.25
CA LEU A 241 0.03 16.49 -8.15
C LEU A 241 1.25 15.81 -7.47
N ASP A 242 1.93 16.53 -6.58
CA ASP A 242 3.00 15.95 -5.75
C ASP A 242 2.45 14.93 -4.75
N TYR A 243 1.31 15.23 -4.13
CA TYR A 243 0.59 14.31 -3.27
C TYR A 243 0.25 13.01 -4.02
N CYS A 244 -0.39 13.10 -5.19
CA CYS A 244 -0.73 11.93 -6.02
C CYS A 244 0.51 11.08 -6.40
N CYS A 245 1.63 11.73 -6.72
CA CYS A 245 2.88 11.01 -7.00
C CYS A 245 3.46 10.33 -5.76
N ARG A 246 3.37 10.95 -4.59
CA ARG A 246 3.84 10.35 -3.33
C ARG A 246 2.96 9.19 -2.91
N ASP A 247 1.66 9.27 -3.15
CA ASP A 247 0.71 8.20 -2.87
C ASP A 247 0.97 6.97 -3.74
N ASP A 248 0.99 7.13 -5.06
CA ASP A 248 1.08 6.00 -6.01
C ASP A 248 2.51 5.47 -6.22
N TYR A 249 3.54 6.32 -6.01
CA TYR A 249 4.94 6.00 -6.35
C TYR A 249 5.93 6.19 -5.20
N GLY A 250 5.46 6.64 -4.04
CA GLY A 250 6.28 6.87 -2.84
C GLY A 250 7.24 8.06 -2.94
N THR A 251 7.17 8.86 -4.00
CA THR A 251 8.05 10.02 -4.20
C THR A 251 7.36 11.08 -5.07
N GLY A 252 7.81 12.35 -4.96
CA GLY A 252 7.15 13.48 -5.59
C GLY A 252 7.59 13.79 -7.02
N LEU A 253 7.08 14.90 -7.53
CA LEU A 253 7.21 15.42 -8.90
C LEU A 253 8.64 15.46 -9.44
N HIS A 254 9.62 15.79 -8.60
CA HIS A 254 11.02 15.96 -9.02
C HIS A 254 11.73 14.65 -9.38
N THR A 255 11.13 13.51 -9.03
CA THR A 255 11.72 12.19 -9.23
C THR A 255 10.91 11.33 -10.19
N VAL A 256 9.58 11.42 -10.15
CA VAL A 256 8.67 10.66 -10.99
C VAL A 256 8.74 11.16 -12.42
N SER A 257 8.68 10.26 -13.43
CA SER A 257 8.61 10.65 -14.83
C SER A 257 7.29 11.33 -15.19
N ALA A 258 7.29 12.20 -16.18
CA ALA A 258 6.07 12.85 -16.66
C ALA A 258 5.05 11.83 -17.17
N TRP A 259 5.53 10.74 -17.78
CA TRP A 259 4.64 9.65 -18.16
C TRP A 259 3.89 9.07 -16.95
N ALA A 260 4.59 8.77 -15.86
CA ALA A 260 3.96 8.21 -14.67
C ALA A 260 2.99 9.20 -14.01
N GLY A 261 3.36 10.48 -13.92
CA GLY A 261 2.48 11.52 -13.39
C GLY A 261 1.19 11.69 -14.20
N ILE A 262 1.25 11.58 -15.52
CA ILE A 262 0.06 11.58 -16.41
C ILE A 262 -0.68 10.24 -16.31
N HIS A 263 0.04 9.10 -16.26
CA HIS A 263 -0.54 7.77 -16.15
C HIS A 263 -1.43 7.61 -14.91
N TYR A 264 -1.08 8.24 -13.79
CA TYR A 264 -1.91 8.24 -12.59
C TYR A 264 -3.37 8.63 -12.88
N PHE A 265 -3.57 9.67 -13.68
CA PHE A 265 -4.90 10.15 -14.06
C PHE A 265 -5.45 9.43 -15.30
N ALA A 266 -4.63 9.30 -16.33
CA ALA A 266 -5.06 8.86 -17.65
C ALA A 266 -5.43 7.37 -17.71
N SER A 267 -4.88 6.52 -16.84
CA SER A 267 -5.23 5.10 -16.73
C SER A 267 -6.45 4.82 -15.85
N ARG A 268 -6.96 5.84 -15.19
CA ARG A 268 -8.15 5.79 -14.31
C ARG A 268 -9.23 6.72 -14.88
N HIS A 269 -9.72 7.65 -14.07
CA HIS A 269 -10.89 8.48 -14.41
C HIS A 269 -10.54 9.84 -15.06
N GLY A 270 -9.26 10.10 -15.31
CA GLY A 270 -8.79 11.40 -15.75
C GLY A 270 -8.59 12.37 -14.58
N PHE A 271 -8.43 13.64 -14.92
CA PHE A 271 -8.44 14.74 -13.96
C PHE A 271 -9.58 15.68 -14.31
N HIS A 272 -10.47 15.92 -13.35
CA HIS A 272 -11.64 16.79 -13.53
C HIS A 272 -11.42 18.12 -12.83
N ALA A 273 -11.47 19.20 -13.60
CA ALA A 273 -11.46 20.54 -13.02
C ALA A 273 -12.84 20.86 -12.43
N PRO A 274 -12.92 21.58 -11.31
CA PRO A 274 -14.20 21.96 -10.69
C PRO A 274 -15.12 22.70 -11.67
N GLY A 275 -16.41 22.33 -11.68
CA GLY A 275 -17.42 22.92 -12.58
C GLY A 275 -17.32 22.47 -14.05
N SER A 276 -16.48 21.48 -14.36
CA SER A 276 -16.44 20.87 -15.69
C SER A 276 -17.71 20.03 -15.95
N GLN A 277 -18.10 19.87 -17.25
CA GLN A 277 -19.24 19.01 -17.58
C GLN A 277 -19.06 17.54 -17.16
N ALA A 278 -17.83 17.12 -16.93
CA ALA A 278 -17.50 15.79 -16.42
C ALA A 278 -17.92 15.62 -14.94
N ASP A 279 -17.92 16.71 -14.14
CA ASP A 279 -18.46 16.68 -12.76
C ASP A 279 -19.97 16.41 -12.72
N THR A 280 -20.67 16.69 -13.81
CA THR A 280 -22.14 16.52 -13.92
C THR A 280 -22.53 15.21 -14.62
N ALA A 281 -21.62 14.57 -15.33
CA ALA A 281 -21.83 13.26 -15.89
C ALA A 281 -21.64 12.24 -14.75
N SER A 282 -22.74 11.78 -14.18
CA SER A 282 -22.76 10.68 -13.19
C SER A 282 -22.22 9.39 -13.83
N ALA A 283 -20.91 9.28 -13.97
CA ALA A 283 -20.28 7.98 -13.94
C ALA A 283 -20.66 7.40 -12.58
N SER A 284 -21.25 6.23 -12.56
CA SER A 284 -21.73 5.64 -11.32
C SER A 284 -20.57 5.53 -10.33
N GLU A 285 -20.82 5.79 -9.04
CA GLU A 285 -19.84 5.53 -7.97
C GLU A 285 -19.21 4.14 -8.09
N GLU A 286 -19.92 3.20 -8.71
CA GLU A 286 -19.49 1.85 -9.03
C GLU A 286 -18.36 1.78 -10.06
N GLU A 287 -18.24 2.75 -10.98
CA GLU A 287 -17.17 2.77 -12.00
C GLU A 287 -15.92 3.50 -11.51
N HIS A 288 -16.07 4.40 -10.53
CA HIS A 288 -15.00 5.27 -10.04
C HIS A 288 -14.64 5.02 -8.58
N GLY A 289 -15.27 4.03 -7.94
CA GLY A 289 -15.11 3.73 -6.53
C GLY A 289 -13.76 3.11 -6.17
N VAL A 290 -13.52 3.04 -4.87
CA VAL A 290 -12.39 2.31 -4.27
C VAL A 290 -12.94 1.15 -3.46
N LEU A 291 -12.35 -0.01 -3.59
CA LEU A 291 -12.60 -1.15 -2.72
C LEU A 291 -11.69 -1.04 -1.50
N THR A 292 -12.26 -1.15 -0.31
CA THR A 292 -11.52 -1.03 0.95
C THR A 292 -12.06 -1.98 2.02
N TRP A 293 -11.19 -2.32 2.97
CA TRP A 293 -11.45 -3.22 4.09
C TRP A 293 -10.78 -2.67 5.35
N PRO A 294 -11.30 -2.93 6.55
CA PRO A 294 -10.63 -2.49 7.79
C PRO A 294 -9.16 -2.90 7.86
N GLU A 295 -8.82 -4.11 7.43
CA GLU A 295 -7.45 -4.64 7.36
C GLU A 295 -6.70 -4.28 6.06
N GLY A 296 -7.26 -3.43 5.23
CA GLY A 296 -6.70 -3.08 3.92
C GLY A 296 -6.62 -4.27 2.96
N ASN A 297 -5.69 -4.22 2.02
CA ASN A 297 -5.52 -5.25 0.99
C ASN A 297 -5.12 -6.64 1.53
N ALA A 298 -4.93 -6.78 2.84
CA ALA A 298 -4.78 -8.09 3.47
C ALA A 298 -6.00 -8.98 3.27
N TRP A 299 -7.19 -8.41 3.13
CA TRP A 299 -8.39 -9.16 2.78
C TRP A 299 -8.21 -9.90 1.45
N LEU A 300 -7.71 -9.22 0.43
CA LEU A 300 -7.45 -9.79 -0.90
C LEU A 300 -6.38 -10.89 -0.84
N THR A 301 -5.28 -10.64 -0.13
CA THR A 301 -4.18 -11.62 -0.03
C THR A 301 -4.56 -12.84 0.78
N ARG A 302 -5.42 -12.71 1.80
CA ARG A 302 -6.00 -13.86 2.51
C ARG A 302 -6.87 -14.70 1.57
N LYS A 303 -7.73 -14.06 0.77
CA LYS A 303 -8.57 -14.76 -0.22
C LYS A 303 -7.72 -15.50 -1.26
N LEU A 304 -6.64 -14.92 -1.73
CA LEU A 304 -5.69 -15.59 -2.62
C LEU A 304 -4.95 -16.76 -1.94
N GLY A 305 -4.69 -16.64 -0.64
CA GLY A 305 -4.05 -17.65 0.19
C GLY A 305 -4.97 -18.80 0.63
N ASP A 306 -6.28 -18.64 0.47
CA ASP A 306 -7.24 -19.65 0.90
C ASP A 306 -6.98 -21.01 0.22
N GLY A 307 -6.90 -22.06 1.05
CA GLY A 307 -6.68 -23.42 0.60
C GLY A 307 -5.27 -23.77 0.14
N LEU A 308 -4.26 -22.91 0.36
CA LEU A 308 -2.85 -23.26 0.11
C LEU A 308 -2.33 -24.29 1.11
N GLY A 309 -2.73 -24.23 2.38
CA GLY A 309 -2.33 -25.18 3.40
C GLY A 309 -0.81 -25.36 3.46
N GLU A 310 -0.35 -26.60 3.42
CA GLU A 310 1.06 -26.93 3.48
C GLU A 310 1.90 -26.51 2.27
N ARG A 311 1.27 -26.08 1.17
CA ARG A 311 1.99 -25.52 0.02
C ARG A 311 2.62 -24.18 0.33
N LEU A 312 2.06 -23.40 1.26
CA LEU A 312 2.65 -22.17 1.76
C LEU A 312 3.62 -22.47 2.90
N ARG A 313 4.87 -22.06 2.76
CA ARG A 313 5.95 -22.20 3.73
C ARG A 313 6.40 -20.80 4.19
N PRO A 314 5.78 -20.24 5.23
CA PRO A 314 6.24 -18.98 5.82
C PRO A 314 7.56 -19.20 6.58
N GLY A 315 8.29 -18.12 6.85
CA GLY A 315 9.58 -18.14 7.51
C GLY A 315 10.73 -18.74 6.68
N HIS A 316 10.53 -18.94 5.37
CA HIS A 316 11.53 -19.53 4.47
C HIS A 316 12.17 -18.47 3.57
N VAL A 317 13.42 -18.13 3.85
CA VAL A 317 14.21 -17.16 3.08
C VAL A 317 14.86 -17.86 1.88
N VAL A 318 14.43 -17.58 0.68
CA VAL A 318 15.08 -18.08 -0.54
C VAL A 318 16.50 -17.48 -0.64
N THR A 319 17.52 -18.34 -0.61
CA THR A 319 18.92 -17.93 -0.58
C THR A 319 19.66 -18.21 -1.87
N ARG A 320 19.18 -19.17 -2.68
CA ARG A 320 19.76 -19.50 -3.98
C ARG A 320 18.74 -20.10 -4.92
N ILE A 321 18.76 -19.66 -6.17
CA ILE A 321 18.02 -20.26 -7.28
C ILE A 321 19.04 -20.61 -8.36
N ARG A 322 19.13 -21.89 -8.75
CA ARG A 322 20.02 -22.36 -9.80
C ARG A 322 19.23 -23.07 -10.87
N GLU A 323 19.23 -22.52 -12.07
CA GLU A 323 18.71 -23.17 -13.25
C GLU A 323 19.71 -24.22 -13.76
N GLY A 324 19.29 -25.45 -13.94
CA GLY A 324 20.07 -26.53 -14.49
C GLY A 324 19.45 -27.11 -15.75
N ARG A 325 20.16 -28.01 -16.41
CA ARG A 325 19.73 -28.63 -17.67
C ARG A 325 18.39 -29.37 -17.55
N HIS A 326 18.13 -29.99 -16.40
CA HIS A 326 16.97 -30.89 -16.21
C HIS A 326 15.95 -30.36 -15.20
N GLY A 327 16.19 -29.22 -14.56
CA GLY A 327 15.33 -28.65 -13.53
C GLY A 327 15.94 -27.44 -12.87
N VAL A 328 15.27 -26.98 -11.82
CA VAL A 328 15.71 -25.86 -10.99
C VAL A 328 15.97 -26.37 -9.59
N THR A 329 17.05 -25.87 -8.97
CA THR A 329 17.33 -26.10 -7.55
C THR A 329 17.11 -24.79 -6.80
N VAL A 330 16.27 -24.80 -5.77
CA VAL A 330 16.00 -23.65 -4.91
C VAL A 330 16.40 -24.00 -3.48
N ASP A 331 17.36 -23.27 -2.92
CA ASP A 331 17.72 -23.37 -1.52
C ASP A 331 17.01 -22.28 -0.72
N ALA A 332 16.37 -22.67 0.38
CA ALA A 332 15.68 -21.77 1.29
C ALA A 332 16.10 -22.05 2.73
N TYR A 333 16.41 -20.99 3.47
CA TYR A 333 16.71 -21.04 4.89
C TYR A 333 15.42 -20.95 5.69
N ASP A 334 15.11 -22.00 6.44
CA ASP A 334 14.02 -22.03 7.41
C ASP A 334 14.46 -21.30 8.68
N ALA A 335 13.89 -20.12 8.93
CA ALA A 335 14.27 -19.28 10.06
C ALA A 335 13.84 -19.86 11.42
N GLY A 336 12.80 -20.69 11.46
CA GLY A 336 12.33 -21.36 12.66
C GLY A 336 13.23 -22.55 13.04
N ALA A 337 13.46 -23.44 12.09
CA ALA A 337 14.31 -24.63 12.27
C ALA A 337 15.81 -24.31 12.20
N ARG A 338 16.19 -23.12 11.70
CA ARG A 338 17.60 -22.71 11.46
C ARG A 338 18.37 -23.67 10.55
N THR A 339 17.70 -24.22 9.55
CA THR A 339 18.27 -25.19 8.60
C THR A 339 18.00 -24.75 7.17
N THR A 340 18.84 -25.18 6.22
CA THR A 340 18.59 -24.96 4.81
C THR A 340 17.88 -26.17 4.23
N GLN A 341 16.79 -25.91 3.51
CA GLN A 341 16.03 -26.90 2.74
C GLN A 341 16.33 -26.69 1.26
N ARG A 342 16.52 -27.77 0.52
CA ARG A 342 16.71 -27.74 -0.93
C ARG A 342 15.49 -28.29 -1.63
N TRP A 343 14.94 -27.52 -2.56
CA TRP A 343 13.84 -27.92 -3.42
C TRP A 343 14.37 -28.17 -4.83
N GLN A 344 14.11 -29.38 -5.34
CA GLN A 344 14.36 -29.72 -6.74
C GLN A 344 13.02 -29.63 -7.47
N ALA A 345 12.94 -28.83 -8.52
CA ALA A 345 11.71 -28.58 -9.25
C ALA A 345 11.92 -28.59 -10.77
N GLN A 346 10.85 -28.72 -11.52
CA GLN A 346 10.87 -28.55 -12.97
C GLN A 346 10.94 -27.09 -13.35
N HIS A 347 10.20 -26.23 -12.61
CA HIS A 347 10.10 -24.79 -12.82
C HIS A 347 10.19 -24.00 -11.51
N CYS A 348 10.64 -22.75 -11.62
CA CYS A 348 10.57 -21.78 -10.52
C CYS A 348 9.92 -20.49 -11.00
N ILE A 349 8.86 -20.05 -10.30
CA ILE A 349 8.28 -18.72 -10.46
C ILE A 349 8.98 -17.78 -9.49
N VAL A 350 9.76 -16.84 -10.01
CA VAL A 350 10.55 -15.88 -9.26
C VAL A 350 9.66 -14.66 -8.97
N ALA A 351 8.90 -14.72 -7.86
CA ALA A 351 8.01 -13.66 -7.40
C ALA A 351 8.70 -12.77 -6.34
N LEU A 352 9.96 -12.48 -6.55
CA LEU A 352 10.83 -11.69 -5.69
C LEU A 352 11.04 -10.28 -6.28
N PRO A 353 11.23 -9.26 -5.43
CA PRO A 353 11.72 -7.96 -5.89
C PRO A 353 13.00 -8.12 -6.73
N ILE A 354 13.17 -7.28 -7.76
CA ILE A 354 14.28 -7.41 -8.74
C ILE A 354 15.64 -7.43 -8.05
N PHE A 355 15.87 -6.58 -7.04
CA PHE A 355 17.14 -6.54 -6.30
C PHE A 355 17.39 -7.78 -5.42
N VAL A 356 16.34 -8.50 -5.03
CA VAL A 356 16.44 -9.79 -4.33
C VAL A 356 16.68 -10.92 -5.32
N ALA A 357 15.94 -10.95 -6.43
CA ALA A 357 16.10 -11.95 -7.49
C ALA A 357 17.52 -11.96 -8.05
N GLU A 358 18.10 -10.78 -8.30
CA GLU A 358 19.48 -10.63 -8.80
C GLU A 358 20.51 -11.29 -7.87
N ARG A 359 20.32 -11.16 -6.55
CA ARG A 359 21.23 -11.72 -5.54
C ARG A 359 21.04 -13.20 -5.31
N THR A 360 19.83 -13.71 -5.52
CA THR A 360 19.48 -15.12 -5.21
C THR A 360 19.69 -16.05 -6.39
N ILE A 361 19.57 -15.56 -7.64
CA ILE A 361 19.82 -16.34 -8.85
C ILE A 361 21.33 -16.47 -9.04
N GLU A 362 21.83 -17.72 -9.15
CA GLU A 362 23.28 -18.01 -9.18
C GLU A 362 23.98 -17.39 -10.39
N SER A 363 23.31 -17.33 -11.53
CA SER A 363 23.80 -16.69 -12.75
C SER A 363 22.68 -15.81 -13.31
N PRO A 364 22.49 -14.59 -12.75
CA PRO A 364 21.37 -13.75 -13.15
C PRO A 364 21.52 -13.32 -14.61
N PRO A 365 20.42 -13.37 -15.39
CA PRO A 365 20.43 -12.85 -16.76
C PRO A 365 20.85 -11.38 -16.80
N ALA A 366 21.55 -10.97 -17.87
CA ALA A 366 22.02 -9.59 -18.02
C ALA A 366 20.91 -8.55 -17.84
N LEU A 367 19.72 -8.80 -18.41
CA LEU A 367 18.57 -7.93 -18.26
C LEU A 367 18.13 -7.76 -16.80
N LEU A 368 18.18 -8.82 -15.98
CA LEU A 368 17.87 -8.73 -14.54
C LEU A 368 18.94 -7.91 -13.80
N ALA A 369 20.22 -8.17 -14.05
CA ALA A 369 21.31 -7.43 -13.44
C ALA A 369 21.28 -5.93 -13.82
N ASP A 370 20.97 -5.61 -15.09
CA ASP A 370 20.83 -4.23 -15.56
C ASP A 370 19.65 -3.53 -14.88
N ARG A 371 18.52 -4.21 -14.73
CA ARG A 371 17.36 -3.69 -14.01
C ARG A 371 17.67 -3.44 -12.53
N ALA A 372 18.30 -4.40 -11.85
CA ALA A 372 18.64 -4.29 -10.43
C ALA A 372 19.55 -3.08 -10.15
N ARG A 373 20.43 -2.71 -11.09
CA ARG A 373 21.32 -1.55 -10.96
C ARG A 373 20.61 -0.20 -11.05
N VAL A 374 19.54 -0.10 -11.82
CA VAL A 374 18.88 1.20 -12.11
C VAL A 374 17.58 1.41 -11.36
N MET A 375 16.98 0.34 -10.84
CA MET A 375 15.73 0.47 -10.07
C MET A 375 15.98 1.16 -8.74
N ARG A 376 15.06 2.06 -8.43
CA ARG A 376 15.02 2.82 -7.18
C ARG A 376 13.74 2.48 -6.42
N TYR A 377 13.80 2.55 -5.09
CA TYR A 377 12.67 2.20 -4.23
C TYR A 377 12.45 3.24 -3.16
N ALA A 378 11.20 3.64 -2.99
CA ALA A 378 10.77 4.49 -1.89
C ALA A 378 10.63 3.68 -0.61
N PRO A 379 11.18 4.15 0.51
CA PRO A 379 10.90 3.58 1.83
C PRO A 379 9.61 4.17 2.41
N TRP A 380 8.87 3.37 3.22
CA TRP A 380 7.62 3.78 3.84
C TRP A 380 7.55 3.37 5.31
N ALA A 381 6.88 4.21 6.10
CA ALA A 381 6.36 3.86 7.42
C ALA A 381 4.82 3.99 7.42
N VAL A 382 4.15 3.02 8.03
CA VAL A 382 2.71 3.06 8.30
C VAL A 382 2.54 3.06 9.82
N VAL A 383 1.98 4.14 10.36
CA VAL A 383 1.84 4.34 11.80
C VAL A 383 0.38 4.13 12.18
N ASN A 384 0.10 2.98 12.75
CA ASN A 384 -1.23 2.63 13.24
C ASN A 384 -1.39 3.11 14.68
N MET A 385 -2.32 4.04 14.91
CA MET A 385 -2.60 4.66 16.19
C MET A 385 -3.97 4.20 16.70
N HIS A 386 -4.01 3.43 17.77
CA HIS A 386 -5.26 3.07 18.44
C HIS A 386 -5.74 4.23 19.31
N LEU A 387 -6.96 4.68 19.04
CA LEU A 387 -7.65 5.71 19.79
C LEU A 387 -8.73 5.07 20.68
N ARG A 388 -8.80 5.48 21.95
CA ARG A 388 -9.84 5.01 22.89
C ARG A 388 -11.25 5.51 22.57
N GLU A 389 -11.33 6.62 21.86
CA GLU A 389 -12.57 7.28 21.43
C GLU A 389 -12.29 8.13 20.19
N PRO A 390 -13.30 8.47 19.37
CA PRO A 390 -13.14 9.25 18.16
C PRO A 390 -12.50 10.62 18.43
N LEU A 391 -11.82 11.16 17.43
CA LEU A 391 -11.33 12.54 17.43
C LEU A 391 -12.52 13.51 17.46
N ARG A 392 -12.31 14.72 18.00
CA ARG A 392 -13.30 15.78 17.94
C ARG A 392 -13.40 16.29 16.51
N ASP A 393 -14.63 16.40 16.03
CA ASP A 393 -14.87 17.02 14.73
C ASP A 393 -14.46 18.49 14.71
N ARG A 394 -14.01 18.90 13.53
CA ARG A 394 -13.68 20.28 13.18
C ARG A 394 -14.69 20.77 12.13
N PRO A 395 -14.85 22.11 11.99
CA PRO A 395 -15.73 22.65 10.95
C PRO A 395 -15.38 22.15 9.54
N GLY A 396 -16.38 22.01 8.71
CA GLY A 396 -16.28 21.64 7.31
C GLY A 396 -16.83 20.25 6.99
N ALA A 397 -16.20 19.55 6.08
CA ALA A 397 -16.61 18.23 5.63
C ALA A 397 -16.61 17.19 6.76
N ALA A 398 -17.56 16.26 6.73
CA ALA A 398 -17.70 15.19 7.70
C ALA A 398 -16.47 14.27 7.75
N PRO A 399 -16.25 13.54 8.87
CA PRO A 399 -15.22 12.52 8.95
C PRO A 399 -15.31 11.54 7.78
N SER A 400 -14.17 11.35 7.09
CA SER A 400 -14.08 10.54 5.89
C SER A 400 -13.19 9.33 6.13
N TRP A 401 -13.19 8.39 5.21
CA TRP A 401 -12.26 7.28 5.23
C TRP A 401 -10.82 7.76 5.12
N ASP A 402 -10.49 8.58 4.12
CA ASP A 402 -9.19 9.22 3.93
C ASP A 402 -9.21 10.69 4.36
N ASN A 403 -8.19 11.11 5.11
CA ASN A 403 -8.13 12.41 5.75
C ASN A 403 -6.74 13.01 5.59
N VAL A 404 -6.60 14.01 4.74
CA VAL A 404 -5.32 14.60 4.36
C VAL A 404 -5.19 16.00 4.93
N VAL A 405 -3.98 16.39 5.32
CA VAL A 405 -3.66 17.75 5.78
C VAL A 405 -2.80 18.44 4.73
N TYR A 406 -3.26 19.57 4.20
CA TYR A 406 -2.54 20.35 3.20
C TYR A 406 -1.14 20.75 3.70
N GLY A 407 -0.14 20.57 2.85
CA GLY A 407 1.25 20.95 3.16
C GLY A 407 2.00 19.96 4.05
N SER A 408 1.36 18.85 4.51
CA SER A 408 2.06 17.80 5.26
C SER A 408 3.01 16.99 4.36
N ARG A 409 4.05 16.42 4.95
CA ARG A 409 4.95 15.48 4.27
C ARG A 409 4.34 14.07 4.18
N GLY A 410 3.57 13.68 5.18
CA GLY A 410 2.77 12.45 5.17
C GLY A 410 1.60 12.55 4.22
N LEU A 411 0.94 11.42 4.00
CA LEU A 411 -0.23 11.31 3.12
C LEU A 411 -1.56 11.42 3.88
N GLY A 412 -1.52 11.84 5.16
CA GLY A 412 -2.71 11.80 5.99
C GLY A 412 -2.95 10.42 6.59
N TYR A 413 -4.19 10.14 6.95
CA TYR A 413 -4.56 8.88 7.60
C TYR A 413 -5.89 8.34 7.08
N VAL A 414 -6.02 7.01 7.09
CA VAL A 414 -7.32 6.34 6.93
C VAL A 414 -7.85 5.86 8.28
N ASP A 415 -9.17 5.92 8.46
CA ASP A 415 -9.84 5.39 9.64
C ASP A 415 -10.29 3.95 9.37
N ALA A 416 -9.69 2.98 10.05
CA ALA A 416 -10.01 1.56 9.88
C ALA A 416 -11.47 1.22 10.21
N ARG A 417 -12.13 2.00 11.08
CA ARG A 417 -13.56 1.79 11.40
C ARG A 417 -14.52 2.37 10.37
N HIS A 418 -14.09 3.29 9.54
CA HIS A 418 -14.98 3.92 8.55
C HIS A 418 -15.71 2.86 7.69
N GLN A 419 -15.01 1.79 7.34
CA GLN A 419 -15.55 0.68 6.56
C GLN A 419 -16.31 -0.36 7.43
N SER A 420 -16.49 -0.11 8.72
CA SER A 420 -17.26 -0.99 9.61
C SER A 420 -18.75 -0.78 9.43
N LEU A 421 -19.51 -1.87 9.45
CA LEU A 421 -20.98 -1.83 9.49
C LEU A 421 -21.55 -1.53 10.89
N ASP A 422 -20.69 -1.37 11.91
CA ASP A 422 -21.10 -0.97 13.26
C ASP A 422 -21.16 0.56 13.38
N PRO A 423 -22.34 1.19 13.42
CA PRO A 423 -22.47 2.65 13.45
C PRO A 423 -22.17 3.27 14.83
N ARG A 424 -21.95 2.45 15.88
CA ARG A 424 -21.76 2.97 17.23
C ARG A 424 -20.41 3.67 17.36
N PRO A 425 -20.35 4.89 17.93
CA PRO A 425 -19.07 5.52 18.25
C PRO A 425 -18.24 4.64 19.20
N GLY A 426 -16.95 4.63 19.03
CA GLY A 426 -16.06 3.82 19.87
C GLY A 426 -14.60 3.93 19.51
N PRO A 427 -13.74 3.08 20.09
CA PRO A 427 -12.34 3.01 19.75
C PRO A 427 -12.14 2.78 18.25
N THR A 428 -11.09 3.36 17.68
CA THR A 428 -10.68 3.15 16.28
C THR A 428 -9.18 3.03 16.14
N VAL A 429 -8.72 2.66 14.94
CA VAL A 429 -7.30 2.73 14.54
C VAL A 429 -7.18 3.69 13.36
N LEU A 430 -6.36 4.73 13.53
CA LEU A 430 -5.95 5.60 12.44
C LEU A 430 -4.62 5.11 11.87
N SER A 431 -4.59 4.85 10.58
CA SER A 431 -3.38 4.44 9.86
C SER A 431 -2.81 5.65 9.12
N TRP A 432 -1.75 6.26 9.67
CA TRP A 432 -1.05 7.39 9.05
C TRP A 432 0.08 6.88 8.15
N TYR A 433 0.19 7.44 6.94
CA TYR A 433 1.13 6.99 5.91
C TYR A 433 2.25 8.01 5.69
N ALA A 434 3.49 7.52 5.74
CA ALA A 434 4.69 8.33 5.54
C ALA A 434 5.60 7.73 4.45
N PRO A 435 5.46 8.16 3.20
CA PRO A 435 6.49 7.95 2.20
C PRO A 435 7.73 8.77 2.55
N LEU A 436 8.90 8.15 2.47
CA LEU A 436 10.17 8.78 2.79
C LEU A 436 11.01 9.00 1.54
N ALA A 437 11.82 10.05 1.54
CA ALA A 437 12.82 10.20 0.51
C ALA A 437 13.79 9.00 0.52
N GLU A 438 14.30 8.62 -0.64
CA GLU A 438 15.19 7.44 -0.77
C GLU A 438 16.40 7.52 0.16
N GLY A 439 16.99 8.72 0.33
CA GLY A 439 18.10 8.97 1.26
C GLY A 439 17.73 8.85 2.75
N GLU A 440 16.44 8.88 3.07
CA GLU A 440 15.93 8.80 4.45
C GLU A 440 15.65 7.35 4.91
N ARG A 441 15.92 6.34 4.07
CA ARG A 441 15.67 4.90 4.39
C ARG A 441 16.26 4.47 5.75
N ALA A 442 17.39 5.04 6.14
CA ALA A 442 18.02 4.74 7.43
C ALA A 442 17.14 5.11 8.64
N LEU A 443 16.24 6.10 8.49
CA LEU A 443 15.31 6.50 9.55
C LEU A 443 14.34 5.38 9.96
N LEU A 444 14.04 4.45 9.04
CA LEU A 444 13.21 3.28 9.37
C LEU A 444 13.85 2.37 10.41
N LEU A 445 15.18 2.33 10.48
CA LEU A 445 15.91 1.49 11.44
C LEU A 445 16.28 2.25 12.71
N SER A 446 16.51 3.56 12.62
CA SER A 446 17.01 4.38 13.73
C SER A 446 15.90 4.97 14.61
N ARG A 447 14.70 5.24 14.05
CA ARG A 447 13.59 5.79 14.81
C ARG A 447 12.85 4.72 15.60
N SER A 448 12.53 5.04 16.86
CA SER A 448 11.60 4.27 17.69
C SER A 448 10.14 4.47 17.24
N TRP A 449 9.22 3.64 17.75
CA TRP A 449 7.79 3.86 17.54
C TRP A 449 7.31 5.21 18.11
N ALA A 450 7.91 5.66 19.22
CA ALA A 450 7.59 6.94 19.85
C ALA A 450 8.02 8.14 18.96
N ASP A 451 9.17 8.04 18.28
CA ASP A 451 9.59 9.07 17.33
C ASP A 451 8.63 9.16 16.13
N TRP A 452 8.16 8.02 15.62
CA TRP A 452 7.17 7.99 14.55
C TRP A 452 5.83 8.57 14.98
N LEU A 453 5.36 8.23 16.19
CA LEU A 453 4.17 8.84 16.76
C LEU A 453 4.31 10.35 16.87
N HIS A 454 5.47 10.84 17.33
CA HIS A 454 5.72 12.28 17.43
C HIS A 454 5.63 12.99 16.08
N VAL A 455 6.17 12.39 15.02
CA VAL A 455 6.07 12.94 13.65
C VAL A 455 4.61 12.99 13.19
N ALA A 456 3.86 11.89 13.33
CA ALA A 456 2.45 11.84 12.94
C ALA A 456 1.61 12.88 13.73
N GLN A 457 1.82 12.98 15.04
CA GLN A 457 1.13 13.97 15.88
C GLN A 457 1.44 15.41 15.48
N ALA A 458 2.70 15.72 15.15
CA ALA A 458 3.09 17.06 14.71
C ALA A 458 2.41 17.47 13.40
N GLU A 459 2.32 16.56 12.43
CA GLU A 459 1.66 16.82 11.15
C GLU A 459 0.14 16.95 11.28
N LEU A 460 -0.48 16.14 12.14
CA LEU A 460 -1.93 16.12 12.33
C LEU A 460 -2.43 17.15 13.35
N ALA A 461 -1.55 17.84 14.09
CA ALA A 461 -1.92 18.72 15.21
C ALA A 461 -2.86 19.87 14.82
N GLN A 462 -2.75 20.41 13.62
CA GLN A 462 -3.62 21.50 13.16
C GLN A 462 -5.07 21.02 12.98
N ALA A 463 -5.24 19.83 12.42
CA ALA A 463 -6.55 19.23 12.22
C ALA A 463 -7.09 18.58 13.50
N HIS A 464 -6.22 17.97 14.32
CA HIS A 464 -6.59 17.16 15.48
C HIS A 464 -5.74 17.47 16.71
N PRO A 465 -5.96 18.58 17.39
CA PRO A 465 -5.20 18.95 18.60
C PRO A 465 -5.39 17.98 19.78
N ASP A 466 -6.49 17.21 19.79
CA ASP A 466 -6.81 16.22 20.82
C ASP A 466 -6.24 14.82 20.52
N LEU A 467 -5.58 14.60 19.39
CA LEU A 467 -5.03 13.30 18.99
C LEU A 467 -4.13 12.69 20.08
N ARG A 468 -3.24 13.49 20.66
CA ARG A 468 -2.29 13.03 21.68
C ARG A 468 -2.98 12.46 22.93
N GLU A 469 -4.12 13.01 23.32
CA GLU A 469 -4.87 12.60 24.50
C GLU A 469 -5.67 11.32 24.26
N ARG A 470 -5.95 11.00 22.96
CA ARG A 470 -6.77 9.86 22.56
C ARG A 470 -5.96 8.59 22.28
N VAL A 471 -4.70 8.74 21.87
CA VAL A 471 -3.83 7.60 21.53
C VAL A 471 -3.50 6.78 22.77
N THR A 472 -3.64 5.46 22.67
CA THR A 472 -3.31 4.51 23.75
C THR A 472 -2.25 3.51 23.35
N ARG A 473 -2.18 3.14 22.06
CA ARG A 473 -1.20 2.20 21.51
C ARG A 473 -0.80 2.59 20.09
N VAL A 474 0.44 2.31 19.75
CA VAL A 474 0.99 2.59 18.42
C VAL A 474 1.74 1.37 17.89
N GLU A 475 1.47 1.01 16.64
CA GLU A 475 2.22 -0.01 15.93
C GLU A 475 2.72 0.56 14.60
N VAL A 476 4.02 0.45 14.35
CA VAL A 476 4.66 1.05 13.16
C VAL A 476 5.17 -0.05 12.24
N ALA A 477 4.52 -0.20 11.09
CA ALA A 477 5.02 -1.07 10.03
C ALA A 477 6.03 -0.31 9.15
N ARG A 478 7.15 -0.98 8.80
CA ARG A 478 8.30 -0.36 8.12
C ARG A 478 8.70 -1.15 6.90
N TYR A 479 8.84 -0.46 5.77
CA TYR A 479 9.19 -1.05 4.48
C TYR A 479 10.36 -0.29 3.86
N GLY A 480 11.56 -0.89 3.84
CA GLY A 480 12.76 -0.25 3.28
C GLY A 480 12.76 -0.10 1.76
N HIS A 481 12.00 -0.93 1.06
CA HIS A 481 11.87 -0.97 -0.40
C HIS A 481 10.39 -1.20 -0.76
N ALA A 482 9.53 -0.30 -0.29
CA ALA A 482 8.08 -0.48 -0.38
C ALA A 482 7.58 -0.40 -1.83
N MET A 483 8.04 0.59 -2.58
CA MET A 483 7.52 0.89 -3.91
C MET A 483 8.64 1.18 -4.89
N ALA A 484 8.57 0.55 -6.07
CA ALA A 484 9.42 0.91 -7.19
C ALA A 484 9.07 2.33 -7.68
N ILE A 485 10.08 3.14 -7.93
CA ILE A 485 9.93 4.52 -8.39
C ILE A 485 9.99 4.58 -9.92
N PRO A 486 8.92 5.00 -10.62
CA PRO A 486 8.92 5.19 -12.07
C PRO A 486 9.65 6.48 -12.46
N ALA A 487 10.97 6.51 -12.26
CA ALA A 487 11.82 7.63 -12.64
C ALA A 487 11.97 7.72 -14.19
N PRO A 488 12.47 8.85 -14.75
CA PRO A 488 12.69 8.98 -16.18
C PRO A 488 13.44 7.81 -16.80
N GLY A 489 12.96 7.33 -17.93
CA GLY A 489 13.46 6.15 -18.66
C GLY A 489 12.98 4.81 -18.10
N THR A 490 12.11 4.77 -17.10
CA THR A 490 11.59 3.51 -16.56
C THR A 490 10.69 2.81 -17.56
N LEU A 491 9.75 3.51 -18.20
CA LEU A 491 8.87 2.94 -19.22
C LEU A 491 9.64 2.39 -20.41
N ALA A 492 10.62 3.13 -20.91
CA ALA A 492 11.48 2.67 -22.00
C ALA A 492 12.18 1.34 -21.65
N ARG A 493 12.63 1.20 -20.41
CA ARG A 493 13.23 -0.04 -19.92
C ARG A 493 12.22 -1.19 -19.80
N THR A 494 10.97 -0.93 -19.36
CA THR A 494 9.95 -1.98 -19.26
C THR A 494 9.60 -2.58 -20.63
N ALA A 495 9.70 -1.82 -21.71
CA ALA A 495 9.48 -2.28 -23.06
C ALA A 495 10.46 -3.40 -23.50
N ALA A 496 11.61 -3.55 -22.85
CA ALA A 496 12.54 -4.66 -23.09
C ALA A 496 12.00 -6.03 -22.61
N GLY A 497 10.87 -6.04 -21.90
CA GLY A 497 10.20 -7.26 -21.44
C GLY A 497 10.89 -7.95 -20.26
N LEU A 498 10.69 -9.27 -20.17
CA LEU A 498 11.23 -10.14 -19.12
C LEU A 498 12.43 -10.93 -19.63
N PRO A 499 13.34 -11.36 -18.73
CA PRO A 499 14.41 -12.26 -19.12
C PRO A 499 13.85 -13.56 -19.71
N HIS A 500 14.49 -14.06 -20.76
CA HIS A 500 14.12 -15.34 -21.35
C HIS A 500 14.77 -16.49 -20.58
N SER A 501 13.97 -17.46 -20.17
CA SER A 501 14.39 -18.70 -19.55
C SER A 501 13.37 -19.79 -19.84
N SER A 502 13.82 -21.03 -19.93
CA SER A 502 12.95 -22.20 -20.12
C SER A 502 12.35 -22.72 -18.81
N ARG A 503 12.93 -22.35 -17.67
CA ARG A 503 12.55 -22.89 -16.35
C ARG A 503 12.33 -21.85 -15.27
N LEU A 504 12.71 -20.60 -15.52
CA LEU A 504 12.43 -19.47 -14.62
C LEU A 504 11.37 -18.58 -15.25
N SER A 505 10.29 -18.34 -14.53
CA SER A 505 9.27 -17.34 -14.87
C SER A 505 9.34 -16.20 -13.87
N TYR A 506 9.43 -14.96 -14.34
CA TYR A 506 9.56 -13.77 -13.48
C TYR A 506 8.20 -13.14 -13.23
N ALA A 507 7.89 -12.83 -11.97
CA ALA A 507 6.61 -12.34 -11.51
C ALA A 507 6.76 -11.31 -10.38
N HIS A 508 6.78 -10.04 -10.71
CA HIS A 508 6.77 -8.95 -9.72
C HIS A 508 6.34 -7.65 -10.38
N SER A 509 5.70 -6.74 -9.64
CA SER A 509 5.33 -5.40 -10.13
C SER A 509 6.54 -4.55 -10.56
N ASP A 510 7.72 -4.80 -10.00
CA ASP A 510 8.96 -4.14 -10.40
C ASP A 510 9.23 -4.21 -11.91
N TRP A 511 8.79 -5.28 -12.58
CA TRP A 511 8.96 -5.41 -14.03
C TRP A 511 8.14 -4.41 -14.83
N ALA A 512 7.05 -3.90 -14.25
CA ALA A 512 6.28 -2.78 -14.79
C ALA A 512 6.86 -1.41 -14.40
N GLY A 513 7.76 -1.36 -13.41
CA GLY A 513 8.44 -0.15 -12.97
C GLY A 513 7.71 0.63 -11.90
N TYR A 514 6.56 0.16 -11.41
CA TYR A 514 5.85 0.73 -10.26
C TYR A 514 5.01 -0.33 -9.53
N SER A 515 4.56 -0.02 -8.32
CA SER A 515 4.05 -1.03 -7.38
C SER A 515 2.56 -0.84 -7.11
N VAL A 516 1.72 -1.43 -7.96
CA VAL A 516 0.27 -1.51 -7.75
C VAL A 516 -0.19 -2.98 -7.78
N PHE A 517 -1.36 -3.23 -7.23
CA PHE A 517 -1.92 -4.58 -7.08
C PHE A 517 -2.11 -5.27 -8.43
N GLU A 518 -2.65 -4.57 -9.43
CA GLU A 518 -2.96 -5.10 -10.75
C GLU A 518 -1.70 -5.55 -11.50
N GLU A 519 -0.60 -4.82 -11.38
CA GLU A 519 0.69 -5.21 -11.97
C GLU A 519 1.23 -6.48 -11.34
N ALA A 520 1.25 -6.53 -10.01
CA ALA A 520 1.74 -7.70 -9.28
C ALA A 520 0.89 -8.94 -9.58
N PHE A 521 -0.43 -8.79 -9.54
CA PHE A 521 -1.37 -9.87 -9.79
C PHE A 521 -1.23 -10.42 -11.20
N THR A 522 -1.27 -9.55 -12.21
CA THR A 522 -1.17 -9.94 -13.62
C THR A 522 0.18 -10.57 -13.92
N ALA A 523 1.27 -10.04 -13.36
CA ALA A 523 2.61 -10.64 -13.51
C ALA A 523 2.65 -12.07 -12.96
N GLY A 524 2.06 -12.31 -11.79
CA GLY A 524 1.97 -13.63 -11.19
C GLY A 524 1.15 -14.62 -12.03
N HIS A 525 -0.05 -14.20 -12.43
CA HIS A 525 -0.91 -15.00 -13.30
C HIS A 525 -0.19 -15.42 -14.60
N ARG A 526 0.40 -14.45 -15.32
CA ARG A 526 1.12 -14.69 -16.58
C ARG A 526 2.35 -15.59 -16.39
N ALA A 527 3.04 -15.48 -15.27
CA ALA A 527 4.19 -16.34 -14.98
C ALA A 527 3.76 -17.80 -14.78
N ALA A 528 2.63 -18.06 -14.14
CA ALA A 528 2.06 -19.41 -14.00
C ALA A 528 1.63 -19.99 -15.35
N MET A 529 1.02 -19.19 -16.23
CA MET A 529 0.61 -19.64 -17.58
C MET A 529 1.79 -20.10 -18.46
N ARG A 530 3.04 -19.69 -18.14
CA ARG A 530 4.24 -20.15 -18.85
C ARG A 530 4.76 -21.49 -18.35
N VAL A 531 4.27 -21.98 -17.21
CA VAL A 531 4.66 -23.27 -16.62
C VAL A 531 3.83 -24.43 -17.18
N ALA A 532 2.63 -24.13 -17.69
CA ALA A 532 1.74 -25.08 -18.33
C ALA A 532 2.24 -25.46 -19.72
#